data_97c1818f0ec17ede5cfc2e6884098d8f
#
_entry.id   97c1818f0ec17ede5cfc2e6884098d8f
#
_cell.length_a   1.000
_cell.length_b   1.000
_cell.length_c   1.000
_cell.angle_alpha   90.00
_cell.angle_beta   90.00
_cell.angle_gamma   90.00
#
_symmetry.space_group_name_H-M   'P 1'
#
loop_
_entity.id
_entity.type
_entity.pdbx_description
1 polymer ?
#
loop_
_entity_poly.entity_id
_entity_poly.type
_entity_poly.pdbx_seq_one_letter_code
_entity_poly.pdbx_strand_id
1 'polypeptide(L)'
;EQFAKTLEQGLKLLEGELAQLKGSVIPGEVVFKLYDTYGFPTDLTADIARERDLTIDEAGFETEMAAQRQRARDAGKFAIDYNSVVKVEGETQFEGYDATAGQGQIIAIYKDGEQVDEVVEGDEALIVLNQTPFYAESGGQIGDTGIFKNDTGIFEVQDTKKSGGAFVHQGIVTVGSIKVAQNVEAIVKADIRAATARNHSATHLLHAALRQ
;
A
#
# COMPACT_ATOMS: atom_id res chain seq x y z
N GLU A 1 -23.62 -7.06 -14.62
CA GLU A 1 -24.04 -5.83 -15.37
C GLU A 1 -22.86 -4.85 -15.58
N GLN A 2 -22.08 -4.56 -14.55
CA GLN A 2 -20.98 -3.57 -14.63
C GLN A 2 -19.83 -4.04 -15.52
N PHE A 3 -19.42 -5.29 -15.43
CA PHE A 3 -18.36 -5.89 -16.27
C PHE A 3 -18.73 -5.86 -17.77
N ALA A 4 -19.97 -6.22 -18.13
CA ALA A 4 -20.41 -6.18 -19.51
C ALA A 4 -20.38 -4.75 -20.09
N LYS A 5 -20.71 -3.74 -19.28
CA LYS A 5 -20.67 -2.34 -19.67
C LYS A 5 -19.25 -1.82 -19.88
N THR A 6 -18.31 -2.25 -19.01
CA THR A 6 -16.90 -1.89 -19.13
C THR A 6 -16.27 -2.55 -20.37
N LEU A 7 -16.61 -3.81 -20.62
CA LEU A 7 -16.17 -4.53 -21.82
C LEU A 7 -16.68 -3.86 -23.11
N GLU A 8 -17.96 -3.45 -23.16
CA GLU A 8 -18.54 -2.73 -24.29
C GLU A 8 -17.84 -1.39 -24.54
N GLN A 9 -17.48 -0.66 -23.49
CA GLN A 9 -16.73 0.58 -23.57
C GLN A 9 -15.32 0.36 -24.10
N GLY A 10 -14.63 -0.69 -23.61
CA GLY A 10 -13.31 -1.08 -24.11
C GLY A 10 -13.32 -1.47 -25.60
N LEU A 11 -14.34 -2.21 -26.04
CA LEU A 11 -14.51 -2.55 -27.47
C LEU A 11 -14.73 -1.31 -28.34
N LYS A 12 -15.57 -0.37 -27.90
CA LYS A 12 -15.79 0.90 -28.62
C LYS A 12 -14.51 1.74 -28.73
N LEU A 13 -13.71 1.77 -27.68
CA LEU A 13 -12.41 2.44 -27.70
C LEU A 13 -11.49 1.77 -28.73
N LEU A 14 -11.36 0.44 -28.67
CA LEU A 14 -10.53 -0.32 -29.60
C LEU A 14 -10.97 -0.09 -31.04
N GLU A 15 -12.25 -0.14 -31.33
CA GLU A 15 -12.79 0.14 -32.69
C GLU A 15 -12.47 1.56 -33.16
N GLY A 16 -12.57 2.55 -32.26
CA GLY A 16 -12.20 3.94 -32.56
C GLY A 16 -10.73 4.11 -32.90
N GLU A 17 -9.84 3.46 -32.15
CA GLU A 17 -8.39 3.48 -32.38
C GLU A 17 -8.03 2.73 -33.68
N LEU A 18 -8.67 1.59 -33.94
CA LEU A 18 -8.46 0.83 -35.17
C LEU A 18 -8.88 1.60 -36.42
N ALA A 19 -9.94 2.42 -36.34
CA ALA A 19 -10.40 3.25 -37.49
C ALA A 19 -9.39 4.37 -37.84
N GLN A 20 -8.53 4.77 -36.90
CA GLN A 20 -7.52 5.81 -37.10
C GLN A 20 -6.11 5.23 -37.31
N LEU A 21 -5.94 3.94 -37.16
CA LEU A 21 -4.65 3.26 -37.21
C LEU A 21 -4.03 3.38 -38.63
N LYS A 22 -2.82 3.94 -38.69
CA LYS A 22 -2.01 4.03 -39.90
C LYS A 22 -0.93 2.95 -39.87
N GLY A 23 -1.31 1.70 -40.08
CA GLY A 23 -0.37 0.58 -40.04
C GLY A 23 -1.04 -0.72 -39.62
N SER A 24 -0.23 -1.73 -39.32
CA SER A 24 -0.69 -3.07 -38.95
C SER A 24 -0.41 -3.42 -37.45
N VAL A 25 0.07 -2.44 -36.66
CA VAL A 25 0.44 -2.67 -35.26
C VAL A 25 -0.35 -1.72 -34.36
N ILE A 26 -1.10 -2.25 -33.41
CA ILE A 26 -1.81 -1.47 -32.38
C ILE A 26 -0.78 -0.97 -31.37
N PRO A 27 -0.67 0.36 -31.10
CA PRO A 27 0.31 0.92 -30.17
C PRO A 27 0.18 0.35 -28.76
N GLY A 28 1.31 0.13 -28.10
CA GLY A 28 1.36 -0.42 -26.73
C GLY A 28 0.60 0.41 -25.71
N GLU A 29 0.58 1.75 -25.85
CA GLU A 29 -0.21 2.64 -24.99
C GLU A 29 -1.74 2.40 -25.10
N VAL A 30 -2.23 2.04 -26.29
CA VAL A 30 -3.65 1.69 -26.52
C VAL A 30 -3.96 0.37 -25.83
N VAL A 31 -3.08 -0.64 -26.01
CA VAL A 31 -3.20 -1.94 -25.36
C VAL A 31 -3.16 -1.78 -23.83
N PHE A 32 -2.26 -0.95 -23.32
CA PHE A 32 -2.15 -0.62 -21.90
C PHE A 32 -3.40 0.05 -21.35
N LYS A 33 -3.96 1.05 -22.06
CA LYS A 33 -5.19 1.74 -21.66
C LYS A 33 -6.39 0.80 -21.60
N LEU A 34 -6.51 -0.13 -22.55
CA LEU A 34 -7.53 -1.17 -22.54
C LEU A 34 -7.39 -2.09 -21.32
N TYR A 35 -6.17 -2.48 -21.00
CA TYR A 35 -5.86 -3.34 -19.86
C TYR A 35 -6.12 -2.63 -18.52
N ASP A 36 -5.51 -1.45 -18.30
CA ASP A 36 -5.49 -0.73 -17.04
C ASP A 36 -6.85 -0.09 -16.69
N THR A 37 -7.52 0.52 -17.67
CA THR A 37 -8.75 1.28 -17.44
C THR A 37 -10.02 0.46 -17.64
N TYR A 38 -10.00 -0.47 -18.60
CA TYR A 38 -11.18 -1.25 -18.98
C TYR A 38 -11.08 -2.72 -18.60
N GLY A 39 -9.99 -3.14 -17.96
CA GLY A 39 -9.79 -4.54 -17.55
C GLY A 39 -9.77 -5.53 -18.73
N PHE A 40 -9.37 -5.05 -19.91
CA PHE A 40 -9.32 -5.85 -21.12
C PHE A 40 -8.01 -6.67 -21.11
N PRO A 41 -8.07 -8.00 -21.02
CA PRO A 41 -6.86 -8.81 -21.09
C PRO A 41 -6.09 -8.60 -22.38
N THR A 42 -4.76 -8.60 -22.31
CA THR A 42 -3.90 -8.36 -23.49
C THR A 42 -4.05 -9.44 -24.55
N ASP A 43 -4.27 -10.69 -24.16
CA ASP A 43 -4.57 -11.82 -25.03
C ASP A 43 -5.86 -11.61 -25.83
N LEU A 44 -6.91 -11.06 -25.21
CA LEU A 44 -8.15 -10.71 -25.89
C LEU A 44 -7.92 -9.59 -26.93
N THR A 45 -7.13 -8.58 -26.59
CA THR A 45 -6.75 -7.50 -27.54
C THR A 45 -5.95 -8.08 -28.70
N ALA A 46 -5.02 -9.01 -28.45
CA ALA A 46 -4.22 -9.68 -29.47
C ALA A 46 -5.09 -10.57 -30.37
N ASP A 47 -6.09 -11.27 -29.84
CA ASP A 47 -7.00 -12.10 -30.62
C ASP A 47 -7.86 -11.25 -31.58
N ILE A 48 -8.44 -10.15 -31.07
CA ILE A 48 -9.21 -9.21 -31.91
C ILE A 48 -8.33 -8.56 -32.98
N ALA A 49 -7.07 -8.25 -32.66
CA ALA A 49 -6.11 -7.72 -33.61
C ALA A 49 -5.84 -8.75 -34.73
N ARG A 50 -5.60 -10.02 -34.36
CA ARG A 50 -5.32 -11.12 -35.31
C ARG A 50 -6.47 -11.38 -36.26
N GLU A 51 -7.73 -11.28 -35.82
CA GLU A 51 -8.92 -11.40 -36.67
C GLU A 51 -9.00 -10.31 -37.75
N ARG A 52 -8.23 -9.24 -37.61
CA ARG A 52 -8.17 -8.09 -38.53
C ARG A 52 -6.82 -7.95 -39.25
N ASP A 53 -6.01 -9.00 -39.25
CA ASP A 53 -4.65 -9.02 -39.79
C ASP A 53 -3.72 -7.96 -39.17
N LEU A 54 -3.95 -7.65 -37.89
CA LEU A 54 -3.14 -6.72 -37.11
C LEU A 54 -2.36 -7.46 -36.00
N THR A 55 -1.35 -6.78 -35.45
CA THR A 55 -0.57 -7.23 -34.29
C THR A 55 -0.63 -6.16 -33.18
N ILE A 56 -0.21 -6.50 -31.98
CA ILE A 56 -0.06 -5.55 -30.88
C ILE A 56 1.41 -5.25 -30.64
N ASP A 57 1.72 -4.03 -30.19
CA ASP A 57 3.06 -3.63 -29.72
C ASP A 57 3.26 -4.09 -28.27
N GLU A 58 3.70 -5.35 -28.11
CA GLU A 58 3.97 -5.92 -26.78
C GLU A 58 5.09 -5.17 -26.04
N ALA A 59 6.13 -4.71 -26.76
CA ALA A 59 7.24 -3.98 -26.15
C ALA A 59 6.80 -2.61 -25.60
N GLY A 60 5.96 -1.89 -26.35
CA GLY A 60 5.34 -0.66 -25.91
C GLY A 60 4.41 -0.89 -24.72
N PHE A 61 3.60 -1.95 -24.71
CA PHE A 61 2.77 -2.33 -23.58
C PHE A 61 3.60 -2.58 -22.31
N GLU A 62 4.68 -3.37 -22.39
CA GLU A 62 5.56 -3.63 -21.24
C GLU A 62 6.25 -2.35 -20.73
N THR A 63 6.56 -1.41 -21.63
CA THR A 63 7.11 -0.10 -21.26
C THR A 63 6.10 0.70 -20.43
N GLU A 64 4.84 0.76 -20.84
CA GLU A 64 3.77 1.44 -20.09
C GLU A 64 3.47 0.75 -18.76
N MET A 65 3.48 -0.59 -18.74
CA MET A 65 3.35 -1.37 -17.50
C MET A 65 4.50 -1.10 -16.52
N ALA A 66 5.74 -1.00 -17.03
CA ALA A 66 6.89 -0.65 -16.19
C ALA A 66 6.79 0.78 -15.66
N ALA A 67 6.33 1.73 -16.48
CA ALA A 67 6.10 3.12 -16.08
C ALA A 67 4.98 3.21 -15.03
N GLN A 68 3.89 2.44 -15.16
CA GLN A 68 2.82 2.37 -14.15
C GLN A 68 3.35 1.80 -12.84
N ARG A 69 4.09 0.68 -12.87
CA ARG A 69 4.72 0.09 -11.68
C ARG A 69 5.70 1.07 -11.03
N GLN A 70 6.42 1.88 -11.83
CA GLN A 70 7.31 2.91 -11.31
C GLN A 70 6.52 4.06 -10.68
N ARG A 71 5.46 4.55 -11.32
CA ARG A 71 4.56 5.55 -10.75
C ARG A 71 3.91 5.06 -9.45
N ALA A 72 3.49 3.79 -9.40
CA ALA A 72 2.96 3.17 -8.19
C ALA A 72 4.02 3.07 -7.08
N ARG A 73 5.29 2.76 -7.43
CA ARG A 73 6.41 2.80 -6.48
C ARG A 73 6.75 4.23 -6.05
N ASP A 74 6.69 5.20 -6.97
CA ASP A 74 6.99 6.61 -6.67
C ASP A 74 5.85 7.29 -5.89
N ALA A 75 4.61 6.88 -6.13
CA ALA A 75 3.46 7.25 -5.30
C ALA A 75 3.49 6.52 -3.94
N GLY A 76 4.02 5.30 -3.93
CA GLY A 76 4.41 4.57 -2.73
C GLY A 76 5.85 4.88 -2.33
N LYS A 77 6.31 6.13 -2.40
CA LYS A 77 7.65 6.56 -1.93
C LYS A 77 7.94 6.20 -0.48
N PHE A 78 6.94 5.68 0.20
CA PHE A 78 6.99 5.02 1.49
C PHE A 78 7.00 3.47 1.42
N ALA A 79 7.07 2.84 0.26
CA ALA A 79 7.39 1.41 0.17
C ALA A 79 8.91 1.20 0.34
N ILE A 80 9.45 1.70 1.44
CA ILE A 80 10.72 1.23 1.97
C ILE A 80 10.52 -0.28 2.15
N ASP A 81 11.43 -1.07 1.60
CA ASP A 81 11.47 -2.50 1.92
C ASP A 81 11.86 -2.62 3.40
N TYR A 82 10.86 -2.66 4.26
CA TYR A 82 11.00 -2.72 5.72
C TYR A 82 11.94 -3.85 6.16
N ASN A 83 11.94 -4.96 5.43
CA ASN A 83 12.78 -6.11 5.74
C ASN A 83 14.27 -5.87 5.41
N SER A 84 14.57 -4.97 4.47
CA SER A 84 15.94 -4.63 4.11
C SER A 84 16.52 -3.49 4.95
N VAL A 85 15.67 -2.59 5.44
CA VAL A 85 16.07 -1.38 6.18
C VAL A 85 16.02 -1.58 7.69
N VAL A 86 14.94 -2.19 8.20
CA VAL A 86 14.74 -2.35 9.64
C VAL A 86 15.42 -3.62 10.13
N LYS A 87 16.62 -3.48 10.67
CA LYS A 87 17.38 -4.55 11.33
C LYS A 87 17.30 -4.37 12.85
N VAL A 88 16.12 -4.54 13.43
CA VAL A 88 15.97 -4.54 14.89
C VAL A 88 16.11 -5.96 15.41
N GLU A 89 17.13 -6.18 16.25
CA GLU A 89 17.21 -7.41 17.04
C GLU A 89 16.22 -7.28 18.21
N GLY A 90 15.11 -8.02 18.14
CA GLY A 90 14.10 -8.04 19.18
C GLY A 90 12.68 -8.21 18.63
N GLU A 91 11.78 -8.53 19.53
CA GLU A 91 10.36 -8.66 19.25
C GLU A 91 9.60 -7.48 19.87
N THR A 92 8.65 -6.90 19.15
CA THR A 92 7.72 -5.93 19.73
C THR A 92 6.60 -6.69 20.41
N GLN A 93 6.33 -6.39 21.69
CA GLN A 93 5.19 -6.94 22.40
C GLN A 93 3.91 -6.24 21.93
N PHE A 94 2.94 -7.03 21.42
CA PHE A 94 1.64 -6.50 21.02
C PHE A 94 0.66 -6.49 22.18
N GLU A 95 0.13 -5.32 22.51
CA GLU A 95 -0.81 -5.11 23.63
C GLU A 95 -2.21 -4.63 23.16
N GLY A 96 -2.45 -4.64 21.86
CA GLY A 96 -3.65 -4.06 21.24
C GLY A 96 -4.88 -4.96 21.16
N TYR A 97 -4.94 -6.11 21.84
CA TYR A 97 -6.14 -6.95 21.82
C TYR A 97 -7.32 -6.27 22.51
N ASP A 98 -7.07 -5.65 23.66
CA ASP A 98 -8.12 -5.04 24.49
C ASP A 98 -7.95 -3.53 24.67
N ALA A 99 -6.85 -2.96 24.16
CA ALA A 99 -6.51 -1.55 24.33
C ALA A 99 -6.25 -0.85 22.99
N THR A 100 -6.70 0.40 22.88
CA THR A 100 -6.40 1.32 21.77
C THR A 100 -5.40 2.40 22.17
N ALA A 101 -4.89 2.36 23.39
CA ALA A 101 -3.83 3.21 23.89
C ALA A 101 -2.90 2.43 24.82
N GLY A 102 -1.62 2.77 24.82
CA GLY A 102 -0.60 2.14 25.66
C GLY A 102 0.64 2.99 25.76
N GLN A 103 1.58 2.57 26.61
CA GLN A 103 2.90 3.19 26.71
C GLN A 103 3.92 2.30 26.00
N GLY A 104 4.87 2.90 25.29
CA GLY A 104 5.96 2.19 24.67
C GLY A 104 7.26 2.99 24.71
N GLN A 105 8.40 2.30 24.74
CA GLN A 105 9.71 2.93 24.58
C GLN A 105 10.17 2.80 23.16
N ILE A 106 10.69 3.87 22.60
CA ILE A 106 11.28 3.89 21.26
C ILE A 106 12.62 3.17 21.30
N ILE A 107 12.74 2.07 20.56
CA ILE A 107 13.96 1.26 20.52
C ILE A 107 14.79 1.52 19.25
N ALA A 108 14.18 1.99 18.18
CA ALA A 108 14.87 2.40 16.96
C ALA A 108 14.05 3.43 16.17
N ILE A 109 14.76 4.30 15.46
CA ILE A 109 14.20 5.25 14.48
C ILE A 109 15.01 5.11 13.19
N TYR A 110 14.33 5.07 12.05
CA TYR A 110 14.96 5.05 10.72
C TYR A 110 14.40 6.21 9.89
N LYS A 111 15.32 6.94 9.24
CA LYS A 111 15.00 8.01 8.29
C LYS A 111 15.85 7.81 7.03
N ASP A 112 15.21 7.91 5.85
CA ASP A 112 15.86 7.73 4.54
C ASP A 112 16.67 6.43 4.40
N GLY A 113 16.25 5.38 5.13
CA GLY A 113 16.94 4.06 5.10
C GLY A 113 18.07 3.91 6.10
N GLU A 114 18.41 4.93 6.88
CA GLU A 114 19.45 4.90 7.90
C GLU A 114 18.88 5.00 9.31
N GLN A 115 19.50 4.32 10.26
CA GLN A 115 19.14 4.44 11.67
C GLN A 115 19.66 5.78 12.22
N VAL A 116 18.77 6.51 12.90
CA VAL A 116 19.04 7.82 13.49
C VAL A 116 18.60 7.85 14.96
N ASP A 117 19.19 8.78 15.74
CA ASP A 117 18.84 8.92 17.16
C ASP A 117 17.69 9.87 17.41
N GLU A 118 17.40 10.78 16.46
CA GLU A 118 16.36 11.80 16.58
C GLU A 118 15.73 12.13 15.22
N VAL A 119 14.44 12.46 15.26
CA VAL A 119 13.69 13.06 14.14
C VAL A 119 12.93 14.28 14.63
N VAL A 120 12.77 15.29 13.75
CA VAL A 120 12.18 16.60 14.07
C VAL A 120 10.94 16.86 13.21
N GLU A 121 10.20 17.90 13.55
CA GLU A 121 9.00 18.32 12.84
C GLU A 121 9.19 18.38 11.31
N GLY A 122 8.30 17.73 10.57
CA GLY A 122 8.34 17.57 9.13
C GLY A 122 9.11 16.33 8.65
N ASP A 123 9.84 15.65 9.51
CA ASP A 123 10.55 14.42 9.15
C ASP A 123 9.60 13.23 9.06
N GLU A 124 9.72 12.50 7.97
CA GLU A 124 9.12 11.19 7.79
C GLU A 124 10.07 10.12 8.31
N ALA A 125 9.54 9.17 9.08
CA ALA A 125 10.37 8.15 9.72
C ALA A 125 9.63 6.83 9.92
N LEU A 126 10.43 5.80 10.22
CA LEU A 126 9.97 4.53 10.75
C LEU A 126 10.38 4.44 12.21
N ILE A 127 9.43 4.22 13.09
CA ILE A 127 9.66 4.08 14.54
C ILE A 127 9.32 2.68 14.99
N VAL A 128 10.20 2.09 15.78
CA VAL A 128 9.99 0.79 16.42
C VAL A 128 9.89 0.98 17.92
N LEU A 129 8.83 0.40 18.51
CA LEU A 129 8.63 0.38 19.97
C LEU A 129 8.93 -1.01 20.53
N ASN A 130 9.32 -1.07 21.82
CA ASN A 130 9.43 -2.33 22.54
C ASN A 130 8.08 -3.02 22.74
N GLN A 131 7.01 -2.22 22.91
CA GLN A 131 5.61 -2.68 23.01
C GLN A 131 4.67 -1.67 22.36
N THR A 132 3.56 -2.15 21.80
CA THR A 132 2.63 -1.30 21.05
C THR A 132 1.20 -1.80 21.08
N PRO A 133 0.19 -0.90 21.17
CA PRO A 133 -1.20 -1.27 20.95
C PRO A 133 -1.58 -1.32 19.46
N PHE A 134 -0.68 -0.92 18.52
CA PHE A 134 -0.94 -0.88 17.09
C PHE A 134 -0.85 -2.26 16.48
N TYR A 135 -1.91 -2.68 15.76
CA TYR A 135 -1.91 -3.90 14.96
C TYR A 135 -1.10 -3.69 13.68
N ALA A 136 -0.14 -4.56 13.44
CA ALA A 136 0.63 -4.54 12.19
C ALA A 136 -0.12 -5.28 11.09
N GLU A 137 -0.04 -4.78 9.85
CA GLU A 137 -0.65 -5.40 8.67
C GLU A 137 -0.35 -6.90 8.61
N SER A 138 -1.41 -7.70 8.58
CA SER A 138 -1.33 -9.16 8.50
C SER A 138 -2.64 -9.76 8.01
N GLY A 139 -2.57 -10.87 7.25
CA GLY A 139 -3.73 -11.64 6.84
C GLY A 139 -4.76 -10.87 6.01
N GLY A 140 -4.33 -9.83 5.27
CA GLY A 140 -5.22 -8.97 4.47
C GLY A 140 -5.92 -7.86 5.26
N GLN A 141 -5.65 -7.73 6.56
CA GLN A 141 -6.07 -6.59 7.38
C GLN A 141 -4.98 -5.53 7.35
N ILE A 142 -5.35 -4.29 7.00
CA ILE A 142 -4.44 -3.13 7.01
C ILE A 142 -3.95 -2.83 8.43
N GLY A 143 -2.74 -2.25 8.53
CA GLY A 143 -2.15 -1.79 9.78
C GLY A 143 -2.94 -0.64 10.42
N ASP A 144 -2.75 -0.48 11.73
CA ASP A 144 -3.38 0.62 12.45
C ASP A 144 -2.69 1.95 12.19
N THR A 145 -3.48 3.01 12.32
CA THR A 145 -3.04 4.40 12.30
C THR A 145 -3.34 5.09 13.64
N GLY A 146 -2.62 6.18 13.93
CA GLY A 146 -2.79 6.89 15.19
C GLY A 146 -1.69 7.89 15.47
N ILE A 147 -1.32 8.06 16.73
CA ILE A 147 -0.26 8.97 17.13
C ILE A 147 0.62 8.36 18.22
N PHE A 148 1.92 8.76 18.23
CA PHE A 148 2.78 8.71 19.40
C PHE A 148 2.94 10.12 19.94
N LYS A 149 2.81 10.30 21.23
CA LYS A 149 3.04 11.60 21.85
C LYS A 149 3.85 11.48 23.14
N ASN A 150 4.65 12.49 23.40
CA ASN A 150 5.32 12.73 24.67
C ASN A 150 5.46 14.24 24.90
N ASP A 151 6.22 14.65 25.93
CA ASP A 151 6.43 16.05 26.27
C ASP A 151 7.23 16.84 25.21
N THR A 152 7.96 16.14 24.31
CA THR A 152 8.85 16.76 23.33
C THR A 152 8.28 16.80 21.91
N GLY A 153 7.28 15.98 21.59
CA GLY A 153 6.75 15.93 20.24
C GLY A 153 5.56 15.01 20.01
N ILE A 154 5.06 15.09 18.78
CA ILE A 154 3.98 14.24 18.27
C ILE A 154 4.42 13.64 16.94
N PHE A 155 4.29 12.32 16.83
CA PHE A 155 4.48 11.56 15.60
C PHE A 155 3.15 10.98 15.17
N GLU A 156 2.69 11.33 13.96
CA GLU A 156 1.48 10.75 13.37
C GLU A 156 1.83 9.45 12.65
N VAL A 157 1.29 8.34 13.15
CA VAL A 157 1.42 7.01 12.55
C VAL A 157 0.41 6.86 11.42
N GLN A 158 0.89 6.66 10.21
CA GLN A 158 0.10 6.53 8.98
C GLN A 158 -0.10 5.07 8.57
N ASP A 159 0.82 4.19 8.97
CA ASP A 159 0.74 2.74 8.72
C ASP A 159 1.57 1.96 9.74
N THR A 160 1.20 0.70 9.98
CA THR A 160 1.93 -0.20 10.88
C THR A 160 2.14 -1.54 10.18
N LYS A 161 3.41 -1.94 10.03
CA LYS A 161 3.82 -3.17 9.35
C LYS A 161 4.66 -4.05 10.24
N LYS A 162 4.77 -5.32 9.85
CA LYS A 162 5.62 -6.28 10.53
C LYS A 162 6.92 -6.49 9.75
N SER A 163 8.06 -6.40 10.44
CA SER A 163 9.37 -6.75 9.92
C SER A 163 10.04 -7.73 10.90
N GLY A 164 10.09 -9.00 10.51
CA GLY A 164 10.50 -10.06 11.44
C GLY A 164 9.62 -10.13 12.68
N GLY A 165 10.21 -9.96 13.87
CA GLY A 165 9.52 -9.87 15.17
C GLY A 165 9.11 -8.45 15.55
N ALA A 166 9.60 -7.42 14.86
CA ALA A 166 9.36 -6.03 15.20
C ALA A 166 8.11 -5.46 14.48
N PHE A 167 7.39 -4.55 15.17
CA PHE A 167 6.33 -3.75 14.59
C PHE A 167 6.90 -2.38 14.24
N VAL A 168 6.81 -2.03 12.96
CA VAL A 168 7.36 -0.81 12.38
C VAL A 168 6.22 0.17 12.11
N HIS A 169 6.28 1.32 12.75
CA HIS A 169 5.28 2.37 12.62
C HIS A 169 5.82 3.44 11.68
N GLN A 170 5.21 3.58 10.52
CA GLN A 170 5.54 4.59 9.53
C GLN A 170 4.72 5.84 9.76
N GLY A 171 5.36 7.01 9.67
CA GLY A 171 4.64 8.26 9.83
C GLY A 171 5.52 9.50 9.72
N ILE A 172 5.02 10.61 10.26
CA ILE A 172 5.66 11.92 10.21
C ILE A 172 5.64 12.59 11.59
N VAL A 173 6.71 13.30 11.95
CA VAL A 173 6.71 14.18 13.12
C VAL A 173 5.90 15.42 12.81
N THR A 174 4.79 15.61 13.48
CA THR A 174 3.89 16.76 13.26
C THR A 174 4.16 17.92 14.21
N VAL A 175 4.81 17.66 15.35
CA VAL A 175 5.18 18.68 16.35
C VAL A 175 6.47 18.28 17.04
N GLY A 176 7.41 19.18 17.18
CA GLY A 176 8.61 19.07 18.02
C GLY A 176 9.61 18.01 17.55
N SER A 177 10.08 17.16 18.45
CA SER A 177 11.05 16.10 18.13
C SER A 177 10.81 14.81 18.92
N ILE A 178 11.26 13.71 18.33
CA ILE A 178 11.15 12.36 18.90
C ILE A 178 12.54 11.72 18.87
N LYS A 179 12.95 11.08 19.97
CA LYS A 179 14.29 10.48 20.13
C LYS A 179 14.21 9.01 20.55
N VAL A 180 15.25 8.27 20.20
CA VAL A 180 15.48 6.91 20.70
C VAL A 180 15.55 6.91 22.24
N ALA A 181 15.10 5.83 22.87
CA ALA A 181 14.99 5.61 24.31
C ALA A 181 13.93 6.46 25.04
N GLN A 182 13.22 7.36 24.36
CA GLN A 182 12.08 8.06 24.96
C GLN A 182 10.87 7.14 25.11
N ASN A 183 10.07 7.37 26.16
CA ASN A 183 8.75 6.79 26.29
C ASN A 183 7.74 7.66 25.56
N VAL A 184 6.77 7.02 24.93
CA VAL A 184 5.66 7.66 24.23
C VAL A 184 4.34 7.01 24.63
N GLU A 185 3.31 7.80 24.71
CA GLU A 185 1.94 7.31 24.70
C GLU A 185 1.54 7.02 23.26
N ALA A 186 1.24 5.76 22.96
CA ALA A 186 0.83 5.26 21.66
C ALA A 186 -0.70 5.14 21.62
N ILE A 187 -1.37 5.91 20.76
CA ILE A 187 -2.84 6.02 20.69
C ILE A 187 -3.31 5.68 19.30
N VAL A 188 -4.09 4.61 19.17
CA VAL A 188 -4.68 4.15 17.91
C VAL A 188 -5.96 4.91 17.59
N LYS A 189 -6.22 5.21 16.32
CA LYS A 189 -7.52 5.73 15.84
C LYS A 189 -8.58 4.63 15.96
N ALA A 190 -9.30 4.60 17.07
CA ALA A 190 -10.21 3.52 17.46
C ALA A 190 -11.39 3.33 16.49
N ASP A 191 -11.86 4.40 15.86
CA ASP A 191 -12.93 4.39 14.86
C ASP A 191 -12.49 3.66 13.57
N ILE A 192 -11.27 3.91 13.13
CA ILE A 192 -10.66 3.25 11.95
C ILE A 192 -10.44 1.77 12.24
N ARG A 193 -9.84 1.43 13.40
CA ARG A 193 -9.67 0.03 13.82
C ARG A 193 -11.01 -0.72 13.89
N ALA A 194 -12.04 -0.12 14.48
CA ALA A 194 -13.35 -0.73 14.57
C ALA A 194 -13.98 -0.97 13.19
N ALA A 195 -13.80 -0.05 12.23
CA ALA A 195 -14.24 -0.24 10.84
C ALA A 195 -13.48 -1.38 10.16
N THR A 196 -12.15 -1.41 10.32
CA THR A 196 -11.29 -2.46 9.75
C THR A 196 -11.63 -3.84 10.31
N ALA A 197 -11.84 -3.97 11.62
CA ALA A 197 -12.24 -5.24 12.26
C ALA A 197 -13.61 -5.74 11.76
N ARG A 198 -14.58 -4.83 11.56
CA ARG A 198 -15.89 -5.19 10.98
C ARG A 198 -15.75 -5.70 9.54
N ASN A 199 -14.93 -5.06 8.71
CA ASN A 199 -14.69 -5.48 7.34
C ASN A 199 -14.00 -6.85 7.27
N HIS A 200 -13.04 -7.10 8.15
CA HIS A 200 -12.37 -8.39 8.27
C HIS A 200 -13.39 -9.51 8.64
N SER A 201 -14.22 -9.27 9.64
CA SER A 201 -15.29 -10.21 10.04
C SER A 201 -16.32 -10.44 8.92
N ALA A 202 -16.72 -9.38 8.20
CA ALA A 202 -17.64 -9.48 7.08
C ALA A 202 -17.08 -10.34 5.94
N THR A 203 -15.79 -10.25 5.66
CA THR A 203 -15.09 -11.08 4.67
C THR A 203 -15.16 -12.56 5.04
N HIS A 204 -14.94 -12.91 6.30
CA HIS A 204 -15.08 -14.30 6.78
C HIS A 204 -16.52 -14.82 6.68
N LEU A 205 -17.51 -13.98 7.02
CA LEU A 205 -18.92 -14.35 6.90
C LEU A 205 -19.32 -14.58 5.43
N LEU A 206 -18.88 -13.68 4.53
CA LEU A 206 -19.11 -13.83 3.09
C LEU A 206 -18.49 -15.13 2.56
N HIS A 207 -17.24 -15.40 2.93
CA HIS A 207 -16.55 -16.62 2.52
C HIS A 207 -17.25 -17.89 3.04
N ALA A 208 -17.75 -17.87 4.27
CA ALA A 208 -18.53 -18.98 4.82
C ALA A 208 -19.86 -19.18 4.07
N ALA A 209 -20.55 -18.10 3.72
CA ALA A 209 -21.82 -18.15 2.96
C ALA A 209 -21.63 -18.65 1.51
N LEU A 210 -20.50 -18.35 0.88
CA LEU A 210 -20.20 -18.79 -0.50
C LEU A 210 -19.77 -20.27 -0.59
N ARG A 211 -19.49 -20.93 0.54
CA ARG A 211 -19.12 -22.35 0.61
C ARG A 211 -20.31 -23.29 0.85
N GLN A 212 -21.49 -22.77 1.11
CA GLN A 212 -22.75 -23.52 1.20
C GLN A 212 -23.42 -23.66 -0.17
#